data_f5da3b0daed62188fee23945b5691cda
#
_entry.id   f5da3b0daed62188fee23945b5691cda
#
_cell.length_a   1.000
_cell.length_b   1.000
_cell.length_c   1.000
_cell.angle_alpha   90.00
_cell.angle_beta   90.00
_cell.angle_gamma   90.00
#
_symmetry.space_group_name_H-M   'P 1'
#
loop_
_entity.id
_entity.type
_entity.pdbx_description
1 polymer ?
#
loop_
_entity_poly.entity_id
_entity_poly.type
_entity_poly.pdbx_seq_one_letter_code
_entity_poly.pdbx_strand_id
1 'polypeptide(L)'
;MNAKIDFSLHRKTLSKQLRLPLGLLLGATLLWAGDKPWKAKTYQQWDEKDLQTILTDSPWVRVTPVQRTWLPVAEKDVAPDPQISGGVRQMPAPGTSANTVRAGEESLRELNVQIFWQSSRVMRAATAREAVLHGRQVDVDKYAAEPQSEYQIILRMEDMTPFTQHDEKFFQDNAFLQTKKSKDKISPTHVVYEKNAKGSVQDAIFFFPKTTSSGAPTISGDEKEVQFSCKIGDQMVRVGFRPQEMVDQSGPAL
;
A
#
# COMPACT_ATOMS: atom_id res chain seq x y z
N MET A 1 -13.77 49.81 12.89
CA MET A 1 -13.25 50.56 11.73
C MET A 1 -12.99 49.57 10.63
N ASN A 2 -13.93 49.46 9.67
CA ASN A 2 -13.91 48.53 8.56
C ASN A 2 -13.31 49.23 7.33
N ALA A 3 -12.24 48.72 6.78
CA ALA A 3 -11.72 49.15 5.48
C ALA A 3 -12.08 48.07 4.44
N LYS A 4 -13.07 48.39 3.60
CA LYS A 4 -13.39 47.72 2.34
C LYS A 4 -12.40 48.18 1.28
N ILE A 5 -11.75 47.21 0.62
CA ILE A 5 -10.97 47.49 -0.58
C ILE A 5 -11.80 47.06 -1.79
N ASP A 6 -12.08 48.01 -2.63
CA ASP A 6 -12.90 47.93 -3.85
C ASP A 6 -11.96 47.60 -5.04
N PHE A 7 -12.23 46.52 -5.78
CA PHE A 7 -11.51 46.16 -7.00
C PHE A 7 -12.36 46.46 -8.21
N SER A 8 -12.19 47.67 -8.77
CA SER A 8 -12.82 48.09 -10.03
C SER A 8 -11.94 47.70 -11.22
N LEU A 9 -12.48 46.86 -12.08
CA LEU A 9 -11.94 46.43 -13.38
C LEU A 9 -11.89 47.59 -14.40
N HIS A 10 -10.74 47.81 -15.01
CA HIS A 10 -10.65 48.55 -16.29
C HIS A 10 -10.24 47.58 -17.41
N ARG A 11 -11.22 47.24 -18.26
CA ARG A 11 -10.98 46.64 -19.57
C ARG A 11 -10.53 47.71 -20.55
N LYS A 12 -9.36 47.55 -21.14
CA LYS A 12 -8.99 48.25 -22.39
C LYS A 12 -8.74 47.19 -23.47
N THR A 13 -9.65 47.20 -24.42
CA THR A 13 -9.55 46.55 -25.72
C THR A 13 -8.48 47.23 -26.57
N LEU A 14 -7.49 46.51 -27.08
CA LEU A 14 -6.68 46.91 -28.22
C LEU A 14 -6.54 45.76 -29.18
N SER A 15 -7.26 45.82 -30.28
CA SER A 15 -7.10 45.01 -31.46
C SER A 15 -5.87 45.49 -32.24
N LYS A 16 -4.89 44.59 -32.46
CA LYS A 16 -3.95 44.70 -33.60
C LYS A 16 -3.67 43.34 -34.14
N GLN A 17 -4.12 43.13 -35.36
CA GLN A 17 -3.81 42.00 -36.20
C GLN A 17 -2.30 41.99 -36.50
N LEU A 18 -1.61 40.92 -36.10
CA LEU A 18 -0.26 40.62 -36.56
C LEU A 18 -0.27 39.21 -37.20
N ARG A 19 -0.21 39.20 -38.53
CA ARG A 19 -0.04 37.98 -39.33
C ARG A 19 1.39 37.52 -39.13
N LEU A 20 1.59 36.35 -38.50
CA LEU A 20 2.88 35.67 -38.39
C LEU A 20 2.84 34.36 -39.19
N PRO A 21 3.93 33.97 -39.84
CA PRO A 21 3.97 32.88 -40.76
C PRO A 21 3.91 31.51 -40.02
N LEU A 22 3.24 30.57 -40.69
CA LEU A 22 3.10 29.16 -40.29
C LEU A 22 4.46 28.48 -40.33
N GLY A 23 5.26 28.61 -39.30
CA GLY A 23 6.47 27.83 -39.10
C GLY A 23 6.11 26.50 -38.46
N LEU A 24 6.43 25.44 -39.18
CA LEU A 24 6.34 24.04 -38.76
C LEU A 24 7.24 23.83 -37.51
N LEU A 25 6.71 24.01 -36.31
CA LEU A 25 7.33 23.54 -35.06
C LEU A 25 6.95 22.08 -34.90
N LEU A 26 7.79 21.18 -35.40
CA LEU A 26 7.86 19.80 -34.89
C LEU A 26 8.20 19.89 -33.40
N GLY A 27 7.18 19.97 -32.58
CA GLY A 27 7.31 19.81 -31.13
C GLY A 27 7.74 18.38 -30.88
N ALA A 28 9.02 18.14 -30.66
CA ALA A 28 9.49 16.97 -29.98
C ALA A 28 8.79 16.98 -28.61
N THR A 29 7.71 16.23 -28.49
CA THR A 29 7.21 15.81 -27.18
C THR A 29 8.28 14.90 -26.60
N LEU A 30 9.23 15.50 -25.89
CA LEU A 30 10.03 14.81 -24.91
C LEU A 30 9.02 14.18 -23.96
N LEU A 31 8.77 12.89 -24.15
CA LEU A 31 8.21 12.02 -23.13
C LEU A 31 9.17 12.13 -21.94
N TRP A 32 8.89 13.07 -21.05
CA TRP A 32 9.47 13.06 -19.74
C TRP A 32 8.97 11.77 -19.08
N ALA A 33 9.73 10.70 -19.25
CA ALA A 33 9.75 9.62 -18.27
C ALA A 33 10.20 10.33 -16.99
N GLY A 34 9.23 10.69 -16.15
CA GLY A 34 9.48 11.48 -14.94
C GLY A 34 10.58 10.78 -14.16
N ASP A 35 11.68 11.49 -13.89
CA ASP A 35 12.79 10.96 -13.12
C ASP A 35 12.22 10.42 -11.81
N LYS A 36 12.54 9.16 -11.52
CA LYS A 36 12.09 8.47 -10.30
C LYS A 36 12.56 9.26 -9.09
N PRO A 37 11.67 9.74 -8.21
CA PRO A 37 12.03 10.65 -7.12
C PRO A 37 13.19 10.15 -6.28
N TRP A 38 13.22 8.85 -5.98
CA TRP A 38 14.27 8.21 -5.18
C TRP A 38 15.64 8.14 -5.86
N LYS A 39 15.73 8.46 -7.16
CA LYS A 39 16.99 8.55 -7.90
C LYS A 39 17.39 9.99 -8.23
N ALA A 40 16.42 10.89 -8.35
CA ALA A 40 16.63 12.24 -8.84
C ALA A 40 16.73 13.30 -7.73
N LYS A 41 16.08 13.06 -6.57
CA LYS A 41 15.94 14.03 -5.48
C LYS A 41 16.47 13.48 -4.16
N THR A 42 16.99 14.38 -3.31
CA THR A 42 17.24 14.01 -1.90
C THR A 42 15.92 13.85 -1.15
N TYR A 43 15.94 13.11 -0.05
CA TYR A 43 14.74 12.82 0.74
C TYR A 43 14.01 14.07 1.23
N GLN A 44 14.75 15.14 1.56
CA GLN A 44 14.20 16.42 2.02
C GLN A 44 13.47 17.18 0.90
N GLN A 45 13.77 16.90 -0.36
CA GLN A 45 13.17 17.57 -1.52
C GLN A 45 11.89 16.91 -2.01
N TRP A 46 11.53 15.75 -1.44
CA TRP A 46 10.29 15.08 -1.84
C TRP A 46 9.07 15.87 -1.41
N ASP A 47 8.20 16.13 -2.37
CA ASP A 47 6.88 16.70 -2.16
C ASP A 47 5.80 15.61 -2.05
N GLU A 48 4.54 15.99 -1.86
CA GLU A 48 3.41 15.06 -1.76
C GLU A 48 3.27 14.16 -3.00
N LYS A 49 3.52 14.71 -4.19
CA LYS A 49 3.45 13.95 -5.45
C LYS A 49 4.56 12.91 -5.53
N ASP A 50 5.77 13.28 -5.11
CA ASP A 50 6.90 12.34 -5.02
C ASP A 50 6.58 11.20 -4.06
N LEU A 51 6.05 11.53 -2.86
CA LEU A 51 5.63 10.53 -1.86
C LEU A 51 4.54 9.61 -2.42
N GLN A 52 3.52 10.16 -3.07
CA GLN A 52 2.50 9.35 -3.70
C GLN A 52 3.12 8.38 -4.72
N THR A 53 4.04 8.84 -5.57
CA THR A 53 4.74 7.99 -6.54
C THR A 53 5.54 6.88 -5.83
N ILE A 54 6.26 7.21 -4.76
CA ILE A 54 7.05 6.24 -3.99
C ILE A 54 6.14 5.19 -3.35
N LEU A 55 5.00 5.60 -2.79
CA LEU A 55 4.08 4.74 -2.07
C LEU A 55 3.14 3.93 -2.98
N THR A 56 3.09 4.21 -4.29
CA THR A 56 2.17 3.51 -5.21
C THR A 56 2.86 2.85 -6.39
N ASP A 57 3.97 3.40 -6.89
CA ASP A 57 4.63 2.96 -8.15
C ASP A 57 6.15 2.83 -7.99
N SER A 58 6.62 2.38 -6.87
CA SER A 58 8.05 2.17 -6.64
C SER A 58 8.43 0.68 -6.59
N PRO A 59 9.72 0.35 -6.73
CA PRO A 59 10.20 -1.02 -6.57
C PRO A 59 9.92 -1.65 -5.20
N TRP A 60 9.65 -0.84 -4.19
CA TRP A 60 9.36 -1.26 -2.81
C TRP A 60 7.89 -1.51 -2.53
N VAL A 61 7.02 -1.27 -3.51
CA VAL A 61 5.56 -1.43 -3.38
C VAL A 61 5.07 -2.44 -4.41
N ARG A 62 4.16 -3.30 -3.98
CA ARG A 62 3.43 -4.22 -4.86
C ARG A 62 1.96 -4.13 -4.54
N VAL A 63 1.14 -4.16 -5.57
CA VAL A 63 -0.30 -4.25 -5.46
C VAL A 63 -0.74 -5.49 -6.22
N THR A 64 -1.57 -6.30 -5.59
CA THR A 64 -2.08 -7.52 -6.21
C THR A 64 -3.54 -7.73 -5.82
N PRO A 65 -4.37 -8.18 -6.75
CA PRO A 65 -5.76 -8.51 -6.42
C PRO A 65 -5.85 -9.78 -5.59
N VAL A 66 -6.86 -9.83 -4.72
CA VAL A 66 -7.27 -11.01 -3.98
C VAL A 66 -8.79 -11.11 -4.02
N GLN A 67 -9.32 -12.29 -4.24
CA GLN A 67 -10.76 -12.51 -4.14
C GLN A 67 -11.16 -12.62 -2.68
N ARG A 68 -12.22 -11.91 -2.30
CA ARG A 68 -12.77 -11.97 -0.96
C ARG A 68 -13.48 -13.31 -0.74
N THR A 69 -12.76 -14.30 -0.21
CA THR A 69 -13.31 -15.63 0.12
C THR A 69 -13.79 -15.74 1.58
N TRP A 70 -13.43 -14.76 2.42
CA TRP A 70 -13.88 -14.68 3.80
C TRP A 70 -15.22 -13.95 3.88
N LEU A 71 -16.13 -14.50 4.67
CA LEU A 71 -17.37 -13.82 4.98
C LEU A 71 -17.08 -12.64 5.91
N PRO A 72 -17.80 -11.50 5.75
CA PRO A 72 -17.82 -10.49 6.80
C PRO A 72 -18.16 -11.20 8.11
N VAL A 73 -17.54 -10.80 9.22
CA VAL A 73 -18.01 -11.22 10.53
C VAL A 73 -19.48 -10.85 10.56
N ALA A 74 -20.37 -11.85 10.47
CA ALA A 74 -21.77 -11.61 10.68
C ALA A 74 -21.87 -10.89 12.03
N GLU A 75 -22.58 -9.77 12.09
CA GLU A 75 -22.92 -9.13 13.36
C GLU A 75 -23.51 -10.20 14.27
N LYS A 76 -22.68 -10.81 15.09
CA LYS A 76 -23.09 -11.85 16.05
C LYS A 76 -23.97 -11.30 17.16
N ASP A 77 -24.27 -10.01 17.13
CA ASP A 77 -24.95 -9.28 18.20
C ASP A 77 -26.25 -8.59 17.76
N VAL A 78 -26.84 -8.98 16.65
CA VAL A 78 -28.30 -8.78 16.53
C VAL A 78 -28.93 -9.93 17.27
N ALA A 79 -29.17 -9.76 18.57
CA ALA A 79 -30.04 -10.63 19.32
C ALA A 79 -31.33 -10.81 18.50
N PRO A 80 -31.80 -12.05 18.26
CA PRO A 80 -33.04 -12.25 17.54
C PRO A 80 -34.12 -11.48 18.30
N ASP A 81 -34.79 -10.57 17.60
CA ASP A 81 -35.90 -9.80 18.13
C ASP A 81 -36.90 -10.81 18.76
N PRO A 82 -37.15 -10.79 20.09
CA PRO A 82 -37.97 -11.79 20.74
C PRO A 82 -39.48 -11.65 20.42
N GLN A 83 -39.84 -10.84 19.44
CA GLN A 83 -41.25 -10.51 19.15
C GLN A 83 -41.82 -11.16 17.90
N ILE A 84 -41.24 -12.22 17.34
CA ILE A 84 -41.97 -13.02 16.31
C ILE A 84 -42.12 -14.46 16.79
N SER A 85 -42.82 -14.61 17.90
CA SER A 85 -43.44 -15.86 18.34
C SER A 85 -44.93 -15.76 18.02
N GLY A 86 -45.34 -16.24 16.88
CA GLY A 86 -46.74 -16.44 16.56
C GLY A 86 -47.19 -15.89 15.21
N GLY A 87 -47.09 -16.68 14.16
CA GLY A 87 -47.75 -16.30 12.92
C GLY A 87 -47.25 -17.08 11.70
N VAL A 88 -48.02 -18.11 11.34
CA VAL A 88 -48.22 -18.62 9.98
C VAL A 88 -47.02 -18.60 9.04
N ARG A 89 -46.50 -19.77 8.73
CA ARG A 89 -45.61 -19.98 7.59
C ARG A 89 -46.28 -19.45 6.32
N GLN A 90 -45.99 -18.20 5.95
CA GLN A 90 -46.20 -17.73 4.60
C GLN A 90 -45.08 -18.31 3.74
N MET A 91 -45.46 -19.15 2.78
CA MET A 91 -44.54 -19.57 1.71
C MET A 91 -44.04 -18.31 0.98
N PRO A 92 -42.73 -18.17 0.74
CA PRO A 92 -42.25 -17.05 -0.03
C PRO A 92 -42.83 -17.10 -1.44
N ALA A 93 -43.39 -15.98 -1.88
CA ALA A 93 -43.81 -15.80 -3.25
C ALA A 93 -42.61 -16.04 -4.21
N PRO A 94 -42.83 -16.68 -5.36
CA PRO A 94 -41.77 -16.84 -6.35
C PRO A 94 -41.40 -15.46 -6.89
N GLY A 95 -40.20 -14.94 -6.51
CA GLY A 95 -39.71 -13.64 -6.98
C GLY A 95 -38.72 -12.89 -6.08
N THR A 96 -38.45 -13.37 -4.84
CA THR A 96 -37.54 -12.66 -3.92
C THR A 96 -36.16 -13.31 -3.84
N SER A 97 -35.48 -13.42 -4.98
CA SER A 97 -34.06 -13.82 -5.03
C SER A 97 -33.07 -12.64 -4.95
N ALA A 98 -33.51 -11.42 -4.65
CA ALA A 98 -32.65 -10.23 -4.73
C ALA A 98 -31.62 -10.16 -3.59
N ASN A 99 -31.87 -10.73 -2.41
CA ASN A 99 -30.94 -10.64 -1.30
C ASN A 99 -29.86 -11.74 -1.28
N THR A 100 -30.15 -12.91 -1.81
CA THR A 100 -29.17 -14.00 -1.94
C THR A 100 -28.15 -13.71 -3.04
N VAL A 101 -28.56 -13.03 -4.13
CA VAL A 101 -27.64 -12.63 -5.21
C VAL A 101 -26.66 -11.56 -4.72
N ARG A 102 -27.11 -10.57 -3.93
CA ARG A 102 -26.23 -9.54 -3.36
C ARG A 102 -25.20 -10.10 -2.38
N ALA A 103 -25.57 -11.03 -1.52
CA ALA A 103 -24.61 -11.66 -0.60
C ALA A 103 -23.56 -12.50 -1.35
N GLY A 104 -23.95 -13.15 -2.47
CA GLY A 104 -23.03 -13.89 -3.33
C GLY A 104 -22.11 -12.99 -4.15
N GLU A 105 -22.57 -11.83 -4.61
CA GLU A 105 -21.77 -10.86 -5.35
C GLU A 105 -20.76 -10.12 -4.45
N GLU A 106 -21.12 -9.78 -3.21
CA GLU A 106 -20.18 -9.19 -2.24
C GLU A 106 -19.08 -10.16 -1.82
N SER A 107 -19.35 -11.46 -1.74
CA SER A 107 -18.37 -12.49 -1.38
C SER A 107 -17.34 -12.76 -2.49
N LEU A 108 -17.60 -12.35 -3.73
CA LEU A 108 -16.69 -12.50 -4.88
C LEU A 108 -15.98 -11.18 -5.25
N ARG A 109 -16.14 -10.13 -4.44
CA ARG A 109 -15.48 -8.87 -4.71
C ARG A 109 -13.96 -9.03 -4.68
N GLU A 110 -13.31 -8.54 -5.72
CA GLU A 110 -11.88 -8.42 -5.78
C GLU A 110 -11.41 -7.22 -4.95
N LEU A 111 -10.44 -7.44 -4.08
CA LEU A 111 -9.80 -6.42 -3.26
C LEU A 111 -8.34 -6.30 -3.65
N ASN A 112 -7.80 -5.08 -3.54
CA ASN A 112 -6.38 -4.86 -3.75
C ASN A 112 -5.61 -5.01 -2.42
N VAL A 113 -4.61 -5.86 -2.42
CA VAL A 113 -3.63 -6.00 -1.35
C VAL A 113 -2.41 -5.17 -1.71
N GLN A 114 -2.06 -4.23 -0.85
CA GLN A 114 -0.85 -3.42 -0.94
C GLN A 114 0.22 -4.04 -0.04
N ILE A 115 1.41 -4.23 -0.58
CA ILE A 115 2.52 -4.86 0.12
C ILE A 115 3.74 -3.96 -0.03
N PHE A 116 4.32 -3.55 1.11
CA PHE A 116 5.39 -2.57 1.21
C PHE A 116 6.63 -3.20 1.79
N TRP A 117 7.79 -3.01 1.17
CA TRP A 117 9.09 -3.34 1.74
C TRP A 117 9.54 -2.21 2.67
N GLN A 118 8.97 -2.15 3.86
CA GLN A 118 9.04 -1.00 4.78
C GLN A 118 10.43 -0.76 5.36
N SER A 119 11.23 -1.81 5.58
CA SER A 119 12.58 -1.67 6.14
C SER A 119 13.57 -0.97 5.21
N SER A 120 13.20 -0.73 3.96
CA SER A 120 14.08 -0.04 3.02
C SER A 120 14.31 1.42 3.42
N ARG A 121 15.50 1.94 3.10
CA ARG A 121 15.85 3.34 3.32
C ARG A 121 14.86 4.31 2.68
N VAL A 122 14.42 3.99 1.46
CA VAL A 122 13.49 4.82 0.68
C VAL A 122 12.11 4.87 1.33
N MET A 123 11.55 3.73 1.73
CA MET A 123 10.24 3.69 2.37
C MET A 123 10.25 4.37 3.73
N ARG A 124 11.32 4.20 4.49
CA ARG A 124 11.52 4.89 5.78
C ARG A 124 11.67 6.40 5.59
N ALA A 125 12.46 6.83 4.59
CA ALA A 125 12.55 8.24 4.23
C ALA A 125 11.19 8.82 3.82
N ALA A 126 10.39 8.08 3.05
CA ALA A 126 9.04 8.50 2.65
C ALA A 126 8.13 8.68 3.87
N THR A 127 8.11 7.72 4.80
CA THR A 127 7.35 7.81 6.05
C THR A 127 7.78 9.03 6.90
N ALA A 128 9.08 9.25 7.05
CA ALA A 128 9.60 10.39 7.79
C ALA A 128 9.27 11.72 7.09
N ARG A 129 9.39 11.77 5.77
CA ARG A 129 9.10 12.98 4.99
C ARG A 129 7.60 13.32 5.02
N GLU A 130 6.73 12.34 4.92
CA GLU A 130 5.29 12.51 5.10
C GLU A 130 4.98 13.12 6.48
N ALA A 131 5.61 12.61 7.54
CA ALA A 131 5.46 13.18 8.88
C ALA A 131 5.90 14.64 8.94
N VAL A 132 6.99 15.02 8.27
CA VAL A 132 7.46 16.41 8.19
C VAL A 132 6.47 17.30 7.43
N LEU A 133 5.91 16.83 6.31
CA LEU A 133 4.89 17.58 5.55
C LEU A 133 3.61 17.80 6.38
N HIS A 134 3.31 16.90 7.30
CA HIS A 134 2.22 17.05 8.27
C HIS A 134 2.62 17.78 9.57
N GLY A 135 3.74 18.51 9.55
CA GLY A 135 4.16 19.41 10.64
C GLY A 135 4.89 18.72 11.81
N ARG A 136 5.28 17.45 11.68
CA ARG A 136 6.10 16.78 12.70
C ARG A 136 7.59 17.14 12.51
N GLN A 137 8.32 17.24 13.62
CA GLN A 137 9.76 17.43 13.57
C GLN A 137 10.47 16.08 13.54
N VAL A 138 10.91 15.66 12.36
CA VAL A 138 11.65 14.42 12.13
C VAL A 138 12.87 14.71 11.27
N ASP A 139 14.02 14.23 11.70
CA ASP A 139 15.23 14.20 10.87
C ASP A 139 15.11 13.01 9.88
N VAL A 140 14.77 13.33 8.64
CA VAL A 140 14.47 12.34 7.59
C VAL A 140 15.70 11.48 7.29
N ASP A 141 16.88 12.08 7.18
CA ASP A 141 18.11 11.35 6.84
C ASP A 141 18.51 10.41 7.96
N LYS A 142 18.49 10.90 9.20
CA LYS A 142 18.80 10.09 10.37
C LYS A 142 17.83 8.90 10.48
N TYR A 143 16.52 9.16 10.34
CA TYR A 143 15.51 8.10 10.39
C TYR A 143 15.68 7.08 9.26
N ALA A 144 15.97 7.53 8.04
CA ALA A 144 16.23 6.66 6.89
C ALA A 144 17.50 5.82 7.05
N ALA A 145 18.56 6.42 7.60
CA ALA A 145 19.88 5.78 7.76
C ALA A 145 19.97 4.81 8.95
N GLU A 146 19.01 4.86 9.90
CA GLU A 146 19.05 3.99 11.07
C GLU A 146 19.07 2.51 10.69
N PRO A 147 20.04 1.71 11.16
CA PRO A 147 20.13 0.30 10.81
C PRO A 147 18.90 -0.50 11.25
N GLN A 148 18.40 -1.36 10.39
CA GLN A 148 17.33 -2.29 10.69
C GLN A 148 17.89 -3.70 10.84
N SER A 149 17.59 -4.37 11.94
CA SER A 149 18.02 -5.75 12.20
C SER A 149 17.26 -6.78 11.37
N GLU A 150 16.05 -6.42 10.90
CA GLU A 150 15.14 -7.30 10.18
C GLU A 150 14.60 -6.61 8.93
N TYR A 151 14.21 -7.41 7.94
CA TYR A 151 13.34 -6.93 6.88
C TYR A 151 11.92 -6.81 7.44
N GLN A 152 11.24 -5.72 7.07
CA GLN A 152 9.85 -5.47 7.45
C GLN A 152 9.00 -5.37 6.19
N ILE A 153 8.02 -6.25 6.09
CA ILE A 153 7.01 -6.24 5.04
C ILE A 153 5.68 -5.86 5.66
N ILE A 154 5.09 -4.76 5.21
CA ILE A 154 3.75 -4.35 5.61
C ILE A 154 2.76 -4.84 4.57
N LEU A 155 1.66 -5.40 5.02
CA LEU A 155 0.52 -5.75 4.22
C LEU A 155 -0.68 -4.91 4.67
N ARG A 156 -1.34 -4.28 3.71
CA ARG A 156 -2.53 -3.44 3.91
C ARG A 156 -3.57 -3.76 2.86
N MET A 157 -4.83 -3.80 3.24
CA MET A 157 -5.97 -3.87 2.33
C MET A 157 -7.21 -3.21 2.93
N GLU A 158 -8.22 -2.98 2.10
CA GLU A 158 -9.47 -2.33 2.53
C GLU A 158 -10.21 -3.14 3.61
N ASP A 159 -10.20 -4.46 3.51
CA ASP A 159 -10.85 -5.36 4.46
C ASP A 159 -9.82 -6.25 5.16
N MET A 160 -9.43 -5.86 6.37
CA MET A 160 -8.46 -6.58 7.21
C MET A 160 -9.09 -7.72 8.03
N THR A 161 -10.32 -8.16 7.69
CA THR A 161 -11.02 -9.26 8.39
C THR A 161 -10.19 -10.54 8.55
N PRO A 162 -9.43 -11.03 7.54
CA PRO A 162 -8.58 -12.20 7.72
C PRO A 162 -7.58 -12.08 8.87
N PHE A 163 -7.08 -10.85 9.12
CA PHE A 163 -6.14 -10.54 10.20
C PHE A 163 -6.81 -10.35 11.56
N THR A 164 -8.12 -10.25 11.61
CA THR A 164 -8.90 -10.26 12.85
C THR A 164 -9.42 -11.65 13.21
N GLN A 165 -9.53 -12.54 12.22
CA GLN A 165 -9.98 -13.93 12.39
C GLN A 165 -8.87 -14.88 12.84
N HIS A 166 -7.61 -14.49 12.63
CA HIS A 166 -6.44 -15.27 12.97
C HIS A 166 -5.47 -14.43 13.81
N ASP A 167 -4.72 -15.10 14.67
CA ASP A 167 -3.66 -14.48 15.45
C ASP A 167 -2.37 -14.29 14.63
N GLU A 168 -1.41 -13.60 15.21
CA GLU A 168 -0.10 -13.35 14.60
C GLU A 168 0.66 -14.66 14.32
N LYS A 169 0.47 -15.68 15.18
CA LYS A 169 1.10 -17.00 15.04
C LYS A 169 0.64 -17.70 13.78
N PHE A 170 -0.64 -17.64 13.44
CA PHE A 170 -1.15 -18.18 12.20
C PHE A 170 -0.40 -17.60 10.99
N PHE A 171 -0.24 -16.29 10.94
CA PHE A 171 0.44 -15.63 9.82
C PHE A 171 1.95 -15.85 9.85
N GLN A 172 2.56 -16.01 11.02
CA GLN A 172 3.96 -16.41 11.14
C GLN A 172 4.22 -17.77 10.48
N ASP A 173 3.27 -18.70 10.60
CA ASP A 173 3.37 -20.05 10.02
C ASP A 173 2.92 -20.09 8.55
N ASN A 174 2.13 -19.12 8.09
CA ASN A 174 1.52 -19.09 6.76
C ASN A 174 2.01 -17.94 5.86
N ALA A 175 3.10 -17.28 6.24
CA ALA A 175 3.81 -16.32 5.41
C ALA A 175 5.29 -16.70 5.30
N PHE A 176 5.92 -16.33 4.19
CA PHE A 176 7.37 -16.58 4.01
C PHE A 176 7.95 -15.68 2.91
N LEU A 177 9.24 -15.41 3.03
CA LEU A 177 10.06 -14.96 1.91
C LEU A 177 10.71 -16.17 1.25
N GLN A 178 10.93 -16.10 -0.05
CA GLN A 178 11.63 -17.11 -0.82
C GLN A 178 12.47 -16.43 -1.89
N THR A 179 13.77 -16.75 -1.94
CA THR A 179 14.64 -16.26 -2.99
C THR A 179 14.58 -17.19 -4.20
N LYS A 180 14.86 -16.66 -5.37
CA LYS A 180 14.85 -17.47 -6.60
C LYS A 180 15.97 -18.51 -6.62
N LYS A 181 17.08 -18.21 -5.96
CA LYS A 181 18.26 -19.10 -5.91
C LYS A 181 18.10 -20.26 -4.93
N SER A 182 17.77 -19.94 -3.68
CA SER A 182 17.74 -20.92 -2.61
C SER A 182 16.49 -21.80 -2.64
N LYS A 183 15.34 -21.23 -3.03
CA LYS A 183 14.01 -21.85 -2.91
C LYS A 183 13.61 -22.21 -1.46
N ASP A 184 14.47 -21.96 -0.48
CA ASP A 184 14.14 -22.17 0.92
C ASP A 184 13.13 -21.13 1.38
N LYS A 185 12.18 -21.55 2.17
CA LYS A 185 11.20 -20.65 2.79
C LYS A 185 11.79 -20.07 4.05
N ILE A 186 11.81 -18.75 4.11
CA ILE A 186 12.24 -17.97 5.26
C ILE A 186 10.98 -17.50 5.97
N SER A 187 10.65 -18.10 7.10
CA SER A 187 9.50 -17.67 7.89
C SER A 187 9.76 -16.36 8.62
N PRO A 188 8.72 -15.56 8.90
CA PRO A 188 8.85 -14.41 9.77
C PRO A 188 9.29 -14.82 11.17
N THR A 189 10.13 -14.01 11.81
CA THR A 189 10.48 -14.16 13.23
C THR A 189 9.27 -13.87 14.11
N HIS A 190 8.49 -12.87 13.73
CA HIS A 190 7.22 -12.50 14.36
C HIS A 190 6.35 -11.67 13.39
N VAL A 191 5.09 -11.51 13.74
CA VAL A 191 4.10 -10.68 13.05
C VAL A 191 3.48 -9.74 14.07
N VAL A 192 3.18 -8.51 13.68
CA VAL A 192 2.54 -7.50 14.54
C VAL A 192 1.37 -6.88 13.80
N TYR A 193 0.25 -6.68 14.48
CA TYR A 193 -0.88 -5.95 13.93
C TYR A 193 -0.88 -4.50 14.44
N GLU A 194 -0.74 -3.58 13.52
CA GLU A 194 -0.92 -2.16 13.82
C GLU A 194 -2.41 -1.81 13.75
N LYS A 195 -2.90 -1.13 14.79
CA LYS A 195 -4.31 -0.78 14.92
C LYS A 195 -4.49 0.72 14.77
N ASN A 196 -5.59 1.11 14.12
CA ASN A 196 -6.00 2.50 14.05
C ASN A 196 -6.56 2.99 15.40
N ALA A 197 -6.90 4.29 15.48
CA ALA A 197 -7.45 4.91 16.68
C ALA A 197 -8.78 4.27 17.16
N LYS A 198 -9.48 3.52 16.29
CA LYS A 198 -10.71 2.79 16.62
C LYS A 198 -10.45 1.35 17.08
N GLY A 199 -9.20 0.93 17.16
CA GLY A 199 -8.80 -0.43 17.55
C GLY A 199 -8.89 -1.48 16.43
N SER A 200 -9.27 -1.08 15.22
CA SER A 200 -9.32 -1.98 14.06
C SER A 200 -7.93 -2.19 13.48
N VAL A 201 -7.61 -3.40 13.05
CA VAL A 201 -6.35 -3.70 12.35
C VAL A 201 -6.28 -2.88 11.07
N GLN A 202 -5.20 -2.13 10.90
CA GLN A 202 -4.90 -1.32 9.74
C GLN A 202 -3.80 -1.96 8.90
N ASP A 203 -2.76 -2.46 9.54
CA ASP A 203 -1.60 -3.05 8.91
C ASP A 203 -1.22 -4.37 9.59
N ALA A 204 -0.75 -5.33 8.79
CA ALA A 204 -0.05 -6.50 9.28
C ALA A 204 1.42 -6.38 8.90
N ILE A 205 2.30 -6.39 9.89
CA ILE A 205 3.75 -6.19 9.75
C ILE A 205 4.46 -7.51 9.99
N PHE A 206 5.16 -7.98 8.97
CA PHE A 206 5.93 -9.22 9.00
C PHE A 206 7.42 -8.90 9.13
N PHE A 207 8.08 -9.49 10.11
CA PHE A 207 9.50 -9.30 10.37
C PHE A 207 10.27 -10.53 9.95
N PHE A 208 11.30 -10.34 9.12
CA PHE A 208 12.12 -11.44 8.60
C PHE A 208 13.59 -11.22 8.93
N PRO A 209 14.35 -12.28 9.26
CA PRO A 209 15.74 -12.15 9.61
C PRO A 209 16.58 -11.69 8.40
N LYS A 210 17.47 -10.73 8.60
CA LYS A 210 18.46 -10.30 7.58
C LYS A 210 19.64 -11.25 7.43
N THR A 211 19.89 -12.05 8.46
CA THR A 211 20.96 -13.05 8.47
C THR A 211 20.42 -14.43 8.82
N THR A 212 21.01 -15.44 8.25
CA THR A 212 20.77 -16.83 8.61
C THR A 212 21.43 -17.16 9.96
N SER A 213 21.14 -18.33 10.52
CA SER A 213 21.81 -18.83 11.73
C SER A 213 23.32 -18.96 11.60
N SER A 214 23.85 -19.10 10.37
CA SER A 214 25.28 -19.11 10.07
C SER A 214 25.90 -17.72 9.90
N GLY A 215 25.11 -16.64 10.04
CA GLY A 215 25.55 -15.26 9.85
C GLY A 215 25.62 -14.80 8.40
N ALA A 216 25.25 -15.64 7.44
CA ALA A 216 25.19 -15.24 6.04
C ALA A 216 23.94 -14.36 5.77
N PRO A 217 23.98 -13.43 4.80
CA PRO A 217 22.80 -12.67 4.42
C PRO A 217 21.68 -13.59 3.94
N THR A 218 20.47 -13.36 4.46
CA THR A 218 19.26 -14.10 4.05
C THR A 218 18.88 -13.81 2.60
N ILE A 219 19.10 -12.57 2.16
CA ILE A 219 18.92 -12.13 0.78
C ILE A 219 20.27 -11.68 0.25
N SER A 220 20.77 -12.38 -0.75
CA SER A 220 22.03 -12.04 -1.41
C SER A 220 21.86 -10.76 -2.27
N GLY A 221 22.89 -9.91 -2.32
CA GLY A 221 22.86 -8.67 -3.10
C GLY A 221 22.71 -8.88 -4.62
N ASP A 222 23.00 -10.07 -5.14
CA ASP A 222 22.85 -10.46 -6.53
C ASP A 222 21.55 -11.26 -6.80
N GLU A 223 20.64 -11.33 -5.81
CA GLU A 223 19.35 -11.98 -5.97
C GLU A 223 18.49 -11.25 -7.00
N LYS A 224 17.95 -12.00 -7.97
CA LYS A 224 17.12 -11.41 -9.03
C LYS A 224 15.72 -11.09 -8.55
N GLU A 225 15.18 -11.94 -7.68
CA GLU A 225 13.83 -11.81 -7.18
C GLU A 225 13.71 -12.44 -5.79
N VAL A 226 13.00 -11.74 -4.92
CA VAL A 226 12.56 -12.23 -3.61
C VAL A 226 11.05 -12.23 -3.62
N GLN A 227 10.44 -13.39 -3.50
CA GLN A 227 9.00 -13.56 -3.43
C GLN A 227 8.54 -13.49 -1.97
N PHE A 228 7.60 -12.60 -1.69
CA PHE A 228 6.81 -12.64 -0.47
C PHE A 228 5.53 -13.43 -0.73
N SER A 229 5.19 -14.32 0.18
CA SER A 229 3.97 -15.13 0.12
C SER A 229 3.25 -15.07 1.45
N CYS A 230 1.92 -14.91 1.43
CA CYS A 230 1.09 -14.88 2.63
C CYS A 230 -0.27 -15.50 2.33
N LYS A 231 -0.77 -16.34 3.24
CA LYS A 231 -2.12 -16.91 3.14
C LYS A 231 -3.14 -15.88 3.62
N ILE A 232 -4.09 -15.49 2.74
CA ILE A 232 -5.18 -14.57 3.05
C ILE A 232 -6.49 -15.26 2.69
N GLY A 233 -7.33 -15.52 3.68
CA GLY A 233 -8.47 -16.40 3.49
C GLY A 233 -8.02 -17.78 2.99
N ASP A 234 -8.58 -18.22 1.88
CA ASP A 234 -8.25 -19.51 1.25
C ASP A 234 -7.14 -19.40 0.20
N GLN A 235 -6.62 -18.20 -0.06
CA GLN A 235 -5.68 -17.96 -1.13
C GLN A 235 -4.26 -17.73 -0.61
N MET A 236 -3.28 -18.15 -1.40
CA MET A 236 -1.88 -17.78 -1.20
C MET A 236 -1.53 -16.60 -2.10
N VAL A 237 -1.50 -15.41 -1.52
CA VAL A 237 -1.02 -14.20 -2.19
C VAL A 237 0.49 -14.29 -2.37
N ARG A 238 0.99 -13.93 -3.57
CA ARG A 238 2.42 -13.97 -3.91
C ARG A 238 2.79 -12.73 -4.70
N VAL A 239 3.83 -12.04 -4.27
CA VAL A 239 4.41 -10.90 -4.99
C VAL A 239 5.93 -11.00 -5.04
N GLY A 240 6.52 -10.57 -6.17
CA GLY A 240 7.96 -10.56 -6.35
C GLY A 240 8.54 -9.15 -6.18
N PHE A 241 9.58 -9.02 -5.40
CA PHE A 241 10.43 -7.85 -5.32
C PHE A 241 11.76 -8.13 -6.03
N ARG A 242 12.30 -7.13 -6.72
CA ARG A 242 13.56 -7.23 -7.45
C ARG A 242 14.62 -6.38 -6.78
N PRO A 243 15.52 -6.97 -5.96
CA PRO A 243 16.54 -6.21 -5.25
C PRO A 243 17.39 -5.31 -6.13
N GLN A 244 17.66 -5.72 -7.37
CA GLN A 244 18.42 -4.94 -8.34
C GLN A 244 17.72 -3.64 -8.79
N GLU A 245 16.39 -3.56 -8.68
CA GLU A 245 15.60 -2.36 -8.98
C GLU A 245 15.43 -1.48 -7.74
N MET A 246 15.60 -2.07 -6.54
CA MET A 246 15.43 -1.40 -5.24
C MET A 246 16.70 -0.63 -4.87
N VAL A 247 17.03 0.39 -5.67
CA VAL A 247 18.26 1.18 -5.60
C VAL A 247 17.90 2.66 -5.56
N ASP A 248 18.44 3.40 -4.61
CA ASP A 248 18.38 4.86 -4.50
C ASP A 248 19.69 5.51 -4.95
N GLN A 249 19.87 6.81 -4.67
CA GLN A 249 21.10 7.55 -4.97
C GLN A 249 22.35 6.99 -4.25
N SER A 250 22.16 6.35 -3.10
CA SER A 250 23.23 5.81 -2.26
C SER A 250 23.54 4.33 -2.55
N GLY A 251 22.83 3.72 -3.50
CA GLY A 251 22.98 2.31 -3.86
C GLY A 251 21.83 1.43 -3.39
N PRO A 252 22.05 0.12 -3.16
CA PRO A 252 21.00 -0.82 -2.74
C PRO A 252 20.28 -0.36 -1.48
N ALA A 253 18.94 -0.44 -1.48
CA ALA A 253 18.06 0.05 -0.43
C ALA A 253 16.99 -1.02 -0.09
N LEU A 254 17.42 -2.13 0.54
CA LEU A 254 16.59 -3.22 1.06
C LEU A 254 16.30 -3.07 2.55
#